data_a9567a3c9fb3632a6a0bb892bac05eae
#
_entry.id   a9567a3c9fb3632a6a0bb892bac05eae
#
_cell.length_a   1.000
_cell.length_b   1.000
_cell.length_c   1.000
_cell.angle_alpha   90.00
_cell.angle_beta   90.00
_cell.angle_gamma   90.00
#
_symmetry.space_group_name_H-M   'P 1'
#
loop_
_entity.id
_entity.type
_entity.pdbx_description
1 polymer ?
#
loop_
_entity_poly.entity_id
_entity_poly.type
_entity_poly.pdbx_seq_one_letter_code
_entity_poly.pdbx_strand_id
1 'polypeptide(L)'
;WQRPLVTVKIGGQLKEALLDTGADNTVFEDINLPGRWKPKMIGGIGGFVKVRQYEQIPIEICGHKVIGTVLIGPTPANIIGRDLMTQLGCTLNF
;
A
#
# COMPACT_ATOMS: atom_id res chain seq x y z
N TRP A 1 -9.07 8.06 -17.05
CA TRP A 1 -8.31 7.24 -16.13
C TRP A 1 -7.38 8.06 -15.28
N GLN A 2 -7.77 8.31 -14.08
CA GLN A 2 -6.86 8.97 -13.16
C GLN A 2 -6.75 8.11 -11.91
N ARG A 3 -5.51 7.89 -11.50
CA ARG A 3 -5.21 7.31 -10.20
C ARG A 3 -4.96 8.47 -9.27
N PRO A 4 -5.88 8.76 -8.32
CA PRO A 4 -5.68 9.91 -7.44
C PRO A 4 -4.45 9.73 -6.58
N LEU A 5 -3.65 10.79 -6.50
CA LEU A 5 -2.48 10.84 -5.65
C LEU A 5 -2.88 11.39 -4.30
N VAL A 6 -2.57 10.66 -3.26
CA VAL A 6 -2.89 11.08 -1.90
C VAL A 6 -1.65 11.03 -1.02
N THR A 7 -1.66 11.83 0.03
CA THR A 7 -0.61 11.78 1.05
C THR A 7 -1.08 10.88 2.17
N VAL A 8 -0.22 9.95 2.55
CA VAL A 8 -0.51 9.01 3.63
C VAL A 8 0.59 9.10 4.68
N LYS A 9 0.24 8.76 5.91
CA LYS A 9 1.20 8.65 6.99
C LYS A 9 1.39 7.17 7.30
N ILE A 10 2.62 6.70 7.17
CA ILE A 10 2.97 5.31 7.40
C ILE A 10 4.33 5.22 8.08
N GLY A 11 4.42 4.44 9.14
CA GLY A 11 5.68 4.28 9.88
C GLY A 11 6.23 5.59 10.42
N GLY A 12 5.36 6.56 10.73
CA GLY A 12 5.78 7.88 11.20
C GLY A 12 6.28 8.81 10.10
N GLN A 13 6.12 8.43 8.83
CA GLN A 13 6.58 9.20 7.68
C GLN A 13 5.42 9.56 6.78
N LEU A 14 5.49 10.74 6.17
CA LEU A 14 4.54 11.15 5.14
C LEU A 14 5.04 10.69 3.79
N LYS A 15 4.19 9.97 3.06
CA LYS A 15 4.50 9.47 1.73
C LYS A 15 3.34 9.76 0.79
N GLU A 16 3.65 9.93 -0.48
CA GLU A 16 2.63 10.03 -1.51
C GLU A 16 2.37 8.67 -2.12
N ALA A 17 1.11 8.37 -2.39
CA ALA A 17 0.70 7.10 -2.96
C ALA A 17 -0.49 7.29 -3.88
N LEU A 18 -0.62 6.38 -4.84
CA LEU A 18 -1.75 6.37 -5.77
C LEU A 18 -2.82 5.43 -5.24
N LEU A 19 -4.07 5.88 -5.28
CA LEU A 19 -5.21 5.01 -5.03
C LEU A 19 -5.49 4.23 -6.30
N ASP A 20 -5.32 2.91 -6.25
CA ASP A 20 -5.42 2.07 -7.43
C ASP A 20 -6.42 0.93 -7.19
N THR A 21 -7.62 1.09 -7.73
CA THR A 21 -8.68 0.07 -7.60
C THR A 21 -8.36 -1.21 -8.38
N GLY A 22 -7.42 -1.14 -9.31
CA GLY A 22 -6.96 -2.31 -10.04
C GLY A 22 -5.90 -3.13 -9.31
N ALA A 23 -5.36 -2.62 -8.22
CA ALA A 23 -4.35 -3.31 -7.44
C ALA A 23 -4.99 -4.03 -6.26
N ASP A 24 -4.62 -5.29 -6.06
CA ASP A 24 -5.13 -6.08 -4.93
C ASP A 24 -4.44 -5.69 -3.63
N ASN A 25 -3.19 -5.31 -3.70
CA ASN A 25 -2.34 -5.10 -2.54
C ASN A 25 -1.80 -3.67 -2.49
N THR A 26 -1.47 -3.24 -1.28
CA THR A 26 -0.80 -1.97 -1.02
C THR A 26 0.70 -2.22 -1.01
N VAL A 27 1.43 -1.49 -1.84
CA VAL A 27 2.88 -1.65 -2.00
C VAL A 27 3.55 -0.30 -1.87
N PHE A 28 4.57 -0.24 -1.02
CA PHE A 28 5.39 0.96 -0.84
C PHE A 28 6.84 0.62 -1.10
N GLU A 29 7.56 1.60 -1.65
CA GLU A 29 8.98 1.48 -1.89
C GLU A 29 9.75 1.86 -0.63
N ASP A 30 10.66 1.00 -0.24
CA ASP A 30 11.75 1.22 0.73
C ASP A 30 11.39 2.10 1.95
N ILE A 31 10.44 1.64 2.74
CA ILE A 31 10.09 2.26 4.01
C ILE A 31 10.50 1.32 5.13
N ASN A 32 11.12 1.86 6.17
CA ASN A 32 11.40 1.08 7.38
C ASN A 32 10.13 1.00 8.23
N LEU A 33 9.62 -0.22 8.38
CA LEU A 33 8.47 -0.49 9.23
C LEU A 33 8.89 -1.34 10.42
N PRO A 34 8.31 -1.08 11.59
CA PRO A 34 8.59 -1.92 12.76
C PRO A 34 7.88 -3.25 12.68
N GLY A 35 8.40 -4.23 13.40
CA GLY A 35 7.74 -5.51 13.56
C GLY A 35 8.25 -6.58 12.62
N ARG A 36 7.51 -7.68 12.60
CA ARG A 36 7.86 -8.85 11.80
C ARG A 36 7.31 -8.74 10.40
N TRP A 37 8.00 -9.39 9.48
CA TRP A 37 7.56 -9.46 8.09
C TRP A 37 7.79 -10.86 7.56
N LYS A 38 7.10 -11.16 6.46
CA LYS A 38 7.26 -12.41 5.72
C LYS A 38 7.65 -12.10 4.28
N PRO A 39 8.45 -12.94 3.65
CA PRO A 39 8.69 -12.79 2.22
C PRO A 39 7.43 -13.14 1.43
N LYS A 40 7.15 -12.38 0.40
CA LYS A 40 6.05 -12.63 -0.51
C LYS A 40 6.52 -12.35 -1.94
N MET A 41 6.01 -13.13 -2.88
CA MET A 41 6.26 -12.90 -4.30
C MET A 41 5.00 -12.34 -4.93
N ILE A 42 5.14 -11.24 -5.64
CA ILE A 42 4.04 -10.59 -6.35
C ILE A 42 4.39 -10.38 -7.81
N GLY A 43 3.38 -10.13 -8.62
CA GLY A 43 3.55 -9.95 -10.06
C GLY A 43 3.29 -11.23 -10.81
N GLY A 44 4.15 -11.57 -11.74
CA GLY A 44 4.06 -12.78 -12.55
C GLY A 44 4.19 -12.55 -14.04
N ILE A 45 4.05 -11.31 -14.50
CA ILE A 45 4.31 -10.95 -15.90
C ILE A 45 5.75 -10.51 -16.00
N GLY A 46 6.57 -11.29 -16.71
CA GLY A 46 7.99 -11.01 -16.81
C GLY A 46 8.79 -11.42 -15.58
N GLY A 47 8.17 -12.13 -14.63
CA GLY A 47 8.80 -12.61 -13.41
C GLY A 47 8.12 -12.11 -12.15
N PHE A 48 8.47 -12.73 -11.03
CA PHE A 48 7.96 -12.35 -9.72
C PHE A 48 8.93 -11.38 -9.05
N VAL A 49 8.36 -10.49 -8.24
CA VAL A 49 9.13 -9.57 -7.41
C VAL A 49 8.97 -9.97 -5.96
N LYS A 50 10.10 -10.11 -5.26
CA LYS A 50 10.09 -10.44 -3.84
C LYS A 50 9.89 -9.18 -3.03
N VAL A 51 8.90 -9.19 -2.15
CA VAL A 51 8.60 -8.08 -1.26
C VAL A 51 8.54 -8.56 0.18
N ARG A 52 8.56 -7.63 1.11
CA ARG A 52 8.36 -7.91 2.53
C ARG A 52 6.91 -7.63 2.89
N GLN A 53 6.23 -8.61 3.44
CA GLN A 53 4.85 -8.46 3.87
C GLN A 53 4.80 -8.15 5.35
N TYR A 54 4.36 -6.94 5.68
CA TYR A 54 4.11 -6.51 7.04
C TYR A 54 2.61 -6.54 7.29
N GLU A 55 2.20 -7.09 8.43
CA GLU A 55 0.79 -7.20 8.79
C GLU A 55 0.44 -6.22 9.90
N GLN A 56 -0.82 -5.79 9.92
CA GLN A 56 -1.36 -4.91 10.96
C GLN A 56 -0.56 -3.61 11.10
N ILE A 57 -0.28 -2.99 9.96
CA ILE A 57 0.42 -1.71 9.93
C ILE A 57 -0.61 -0.58 9.95
N PRO A 58 -0.52 0.34 10.91
CA PRO A 58 -1.40 1.50 10.92
C PRO A 58 -0.98 2.49 9.84
N ILE A 59 -1.95 2.90 9.05
CA ILE A 59 -1.77 3.89 7.99
C ILE A 59 -2.87 4.93 8.12
N GLU A 60 -2.51 6.19 8.01
CA GLU A 60 -3.48 7.27 7.95
C GLU A 60 -3.60 7.73 6.50
N ILE A 61 -4.79 7.61 5.95
CA ILE A 61 -5.10 7.96 4.57
C ILE A 61 -6.25 8.95 4.57
N CYS A 62 -6.02 10.15 4.04
CA CYS A 62 -7.03 11.21 3.96
C CYS A 62 -7.69 11.49 5.32
N GLY A 63 -6.91 11.45 6.40
CA GLY A 63 -7.42 11.68 7.75
C GLY A 63 -8.07 10.47 8.40
N HIS A 64 -8.14 9.35 7.70
CA HIS A 64 -8.70 8.10 8.23
C HIS A 64 -7.59 7.13 8.60
N LYS A 65 -7.64 6.61 9.82
CA LYS A 65 -6.69 5.60 10.27
C LYS A 65 -7.24 4.22 9.96
N VAL A 66 -6.43 3.43 9.26
CA VAL A 66 -6.74 2.03 8.97
C VAL A 66 -5.55 1.18 9.36
N ILE A 67 -5.80 -0.10 9.58
CA ILE A 67 -4.75 -1.07 9.90
C ILE A 67 -4.85 -2.19 8.89
N GLY A 68 -3.76 -2.50 8.24
CA GLY A 68 -3.76 -3.55 7.24
C GLY A 68 -2.39 -4.01 6.85
N THR A 69 -2.36 -4.88 5.85
CA THR A 69 -1.13 -5.45 5.32
C THR A 69 -0.49 -4.47 4.35
N VAL A 70 0.81 -4.29 4.49
CA VAL A 70 1.61 -3.46 3.59
C VAL A 70 2.77 -4.27 3.05
N LEU A 71 2.97 -4.20 1.75
CA LEU A 71 4.10 -4.84 1.08
C LEU A 71 5.17 -3.79 0.82
N ILE A 72 6.40 -4.12 1.15
CA ILE A 72 7.54 -3.23 0.95
C ILE A 72 8.49 -3.88 -0.05
N GLY A 73 8.74 -3.19 -1.14
CA GLY A 73 9.63 -3.69 -2.18
C GLY A 73 9.74 -2.72 -3.35
N PRO A 74 10.47 -3.12 -4.40
CA PRO A 74 10.64 -2.26 -5.56
C PRO A 74 9.31 -2.07 -6.29
N THR A 75 8.91 -0.81 -6.42
CA THR A 75 7.71 -0.44 -7.16
C THR A 75 7.97 0.92 -7.80
N PRO A 76 7.47 1.15 -9.02
CA PRO A 76 7.63 2.45 -9.67
C PRO A 76 6.88 3.57 -8.95
N ALA A 77 5.85 3.21 -8.18
CA ALA A 77 5.08 4.18 -7.39
C ALA A 77 4.50 3.47 -6.18
N ASN A 78 4.32 4.23 -5.10
CA ASN A 78 3.60 3.72 -3.95
C ASN A 78 2.13 3.61 -4.32
N ILE A 79 1.51 2.49 -3.97
CA ILE A 79 0.15 2.15 -4.41
C ILE A 79 -0.67 1.71 -3.19
N ILE A 80 -1.85 2.31 -3.05
CA ILE A 80 -2.87 1.84 -2.11
C ILE A 80 -3.84 0.97 -2.91
N GLY A 81 -3.88 -0.30 -2.56
CA GLY A 81 -4.73 -1.26 -3.23
C GLY A 81 -6.10 -1.41 -2.59
N ARG A 82 -6.90 -2.33 -3.13
CA ARG A 82 -8.27 -2.56 -2.66
C ARG A 82 -8.32 -3.05 -1.22
N ASP A 83 -7.27 -3.71 -0.76
CA ASP A 83 -7.20 -4.23 0.61
C ASP A 83 -7.38 -3.12 1.65
N LEU A 84 -6.76 -1.97 1.45
CA LEU A 84 -6.92 -0.84 2.37
C LEU A 84 -8.11 0.03 2.01
N MET A 85 -8.43 0.16 0.73
CA MET A 85 -9.58 0.97 0.31
C MET A 85 -10.90 0.44 0.86
N THR A 86 -11.04 -0.87 0.97
CA THR A 86 -12.25 -1.46 1.55
C THR A 86 -12.41 -1.09 3.02
N GLN A 87 -11.32 -0.93 3.74
CA GLN A 87 -11.38 -0.53 5.15
C GLN A 87 -11.78 0.92 5.32
N LEU A 88 -11.53 1.76 4.33
CA LEU A 88 -11.94 3.16 4.35
C LEU A 88 -13.44 3.31 4.15
N GLY A 89 -14.14 2.26 3.76
CA GLY A 89 -15.53 2.35 3.37
C GLY A 89 -15.70 3.19 2.10
N CYS A 90 -14.63 3.33 1.34
CA CYS A 90 -14.63 4.16 0.14
C CYS A 90 -15.14 3.39 -1.05
N THR A 91 -16.27 3.82 -1.56
CA THR A 91 -16.50 3.68 -2.99
C THR A 91 -15.78 4.87 -3.64
N LEU A 92 -14.81 4.58 -4.49
CA LEU A 92 -14.10 5.63 -5.20
C LEU A 92 -15.03 6.21 -6.27
N ASN A 93 -15.53 7.39 -6.01
CA ASN A 93 -16.32 8.16 -6.96
C ASN A 93 -15.47 9.29 -7.55
N PHE A 94 -14.38 8.91 -8.16
CA PHE A 94 -13.51 9.87 -8.82
C PHE A 94 -13.80 9.95 -10.30
#